data_ffe00504748ef1a3532b2a534fafc6a7
#
_entry.id   ffe00504748ef1a3532b2a534fafc6a7
#
_cell.length_a   1.000
_cell.length_b   1.000
_cell.length_c   1.000
_cell.angle_alpha   90.00
_cell.angle_beta   90.00
_cell.angle_gamma   90.00
#
_symmetry.space_group_name_H-M   'P 1'
#
loop_
_entity.id
_entity.type
_entity.pdbx_description
1 polymer ?
#
loop_
_entity_poly.entity_id
_entity_poly.type
_entity_poly.pdbx_seq_one_letter_code
_entity_poly.pdbx_strand_id
1 'polypeptide(L)'
;MDKVKRYIPYLLLTGLTLFFCRMFVGRYGIFGAKVDWLSQHSVLPDYFRQQFYATGKLFPEFAANLGGGQNIYHFAYYGLYSPLILPSYLLPFVKMSDYIMAVSITGLTASVLLFYYWLKSRKTDTGTAFILSLMFLLAGPMIGQYSGQIMFVDYMPFLCLALIGVDRYFEQEKSGLFTVSVFLMIMTSFYFSIGGMLSLVLYGLHRYFEQREGNRGTVRSFLRDGLCFVRSMILAVLMSGFFLVPTALALTGGRSKEQNTSFVSFFIPQITVERFAYSIYGIGLTTQVITVLLTGLLYRKVYEKVLTYGCVIVLVIPVFAYLLNGGLYIRDKVFIPFLPLLCYLISIYLEKCRKRELSFIAGIVPYIITTIFVYIARNQFVSKGIGKSIWKVLLAESILFLICYVLYCALKRYHKETKEILMLALPSVICLAVTMNTFYQMKPDRYVSRKLYRDVVEEQNRQAVKEALKDDDGYYRTEQMGSDDENAADLNRIWDVDQNITSIYSSAYNPDYQTFRQKTFGLEEPFRNGMMQSVSKNPVFQRMMGVRYIVSDSDVPGYTLVKKCGTTGIYQNEDAAPVMYATDRVMTERNIRNLHFHIIRRHFWNMRLLENIRNLQIRT
;
A
#
# COMPACT_ATOMS: atom_id res chain seq x y z
N MET A 1 6.42 -37.89 19.10
CA MET A 1 6.76 -36.59 19.76
C MET A 1 7.47 -35.63 18.80
N ASP A 2 8.38 -36.03 17.95
CA ASP A 2 9.14 -35.12 17.08
C ASP A 2 8.33 -34.44 15.97
N LYS A 3 7.31 -35.11 15.42
CA LYS A 3 6.41 -34.49 14.44
C LYS A 3 5.62 -33.34 15.03
N VAL A 4 5.14 -33.44 16.27
CA VAL A 4 4.37 -32.37 16.96
C VAL A 4 5.27 -31.16 17.24
N LYS A 5 6.51 -31.39 17.70
CA LYS A 5 7.47 -30.29 17.97
C LYS A 5 7.74 -29.42 16.73
N ARG A 6 7.66 -29.99 15.53
CA ARG A 6 7.86 -29.27 14.26
C ARG A 6 6.79 -28.20 14.01
N TYR A 7 5.55 -28.41 14.47
CA TYR A 7 4.43 -27.50 14.23
C TYR A 7 4.29 -26.42 15.31
N ILE A 8 4.92 -26.59 16.48
CA ILE A 8 4.85 -25.62 17.60
C ILE A 8 5.21 -24.21 17.17
N PRO A 9 6.30 -23.92 16.42
CA PRO A 9 6.62 -22.56 16.00
C PRO A 9 5.55 -21.93 15.11
N TYR A 10 4.90 -22.70 14.23
CA TYR A 10 3.81 -22.21 13.38
C TYR A 10 2.59 -21.81 14.20
N LEU A 11 2.20 -22.63 15.18
CA LEU A 11 1.09 -22.34 16.08
C LEU A 11 1.38 -21.11 16.95
N LEU A 12 2.60 -20.99 17.47
CA LEU A 12 3.02 -19.85 18.27
C LEU A 12 3.04 -18.56 17.42
N LEU A 13 3.58 -18.59 16.18
CA LEU A 13 3.58 -17.43 15.28
C LEU A 13 2.15 -17.01 14.91
N THR A 14 1.26 -17.97 14.65
CA THR A 14 -0.16 -17.67 14.42
C THR A 14 -0.78 -17.01 15.64
N GLY A 15 -0.60 -17.57 16.82
CA GLY A 15 -1.13 -17.02 18.08
C GLY A 15 -0.57 -15.62 18.37
N LEU A 16 0.73 -15.41 18.17
CA LEU A 16 1.36 -14.09 18.35
C LEU A 16 0.90 -13.08 17.31
N THR A 17 0.68 -13.48 16.06
CA THR A 17 0.12 -12.59 15.03
C THR A 17 -1.26 -12.09 15.46
N LEU A 18 -2.16 -12.99 15.86
CA LEU A 18 -3.49 -12.63 16.35
C LEU A 18 -3.42 -11.78 17.62
N PHE A 19 -2.51 -12.11 18.53
CA PHE A 19 -2.28 -11.35 19.75
C PHE A 19 -1.87 -9.90 19.45
N PHE A 20 -0.88 -9.68 18.58
CA PHE A 20 -0.43 -8.34 18.23
C PHE A 20 -1.50 -7.55 17.45
N CYS A 21 -2.20 -8.17 16.50
CA CYS A 21 -3.35 -7.53 15.85
C CYS A 21 -4.38 -7.02 16.88
N ARG A 22 -4.69 -7.85 17.87
CA ARG A 22 -5.66 -7.50 18.91
C ARG A 22 -5.13 -6.47 19.90
N MET A 23 -3.86 -6.60 20.31
CA MET A 23 -3.20 -5.70 21.26
C MET A 23 -3.15 -4.27 20.74
N PHE A 24 -2.75 -4.08 19.48
CA PHE A 24 -2.54 -2.76 18.91
C PHE A 24 -3.83 -1.96 18.73
N VAL A 25 -4.92 -2.60 18.33
CA VAL A 25 -6.21 -1.91 18.14
C VAL A 25 -7.00 -1.76 19.46
N GLY A 26 -6.55 -2.36 20.56
CA GLY A 26 -7.18 -2.27 21.87
C GLY A 26 -8.58 -2.92 21.94
N ARG A 27 -9.27 -2.76 23.09
CA ARG A 27 -10.55 -3.42 23.37
C ARG A 27 -11.68 -2.98 22.44
N TYR A 28 -11.71 -1.71 22.07
CA TYR A 28 -12.81 -1.08 21.35
C TYR A 28 -12.53 -0.85 19.85
N GLY A 29 -11.33 -1.21 19.38
CA GLY A 29 -10.95 -1.09 18.00
C GLY A 29 -11.25 -2.35 17.17
N ILE A 30 -11.22 -2.17 15.84
CA ILE A 30 -11.14 -3.22 14.85
C ILE A 30 -9.82 -3.09 14.08
N PHE A 31 -9.38 -4.17 13.46
CA PHE A 31 -8.15 -4.18 12.65
C PHE A 31 -8.42 -3.58 11.27
N GLY A 32 -8.49 -2.25 11.23
CA GLY A 32 -8.76 -1.44 10.05
C GLY A 32 -8.64 0.04 10.39
N ALA A 33 -7.96 0.84 9.55
CA ALA A 33 -7.75 2.27 9.78
C ALA A 33 -8.97 3.11 9.35
N LYS A 34 -9.16 4.27 9.97
CA LYS A 34 -10.21 5.21 9.59
C LYS A 34 -9.99 5.73 8.16
N VAL A 35 -8.76 6.18 7.88
CA VAL A 35 -8.37 6.71 6.58
C VAL A 35 -7.85 5.58 5.69
N ASP A 36 -8.15 5.64 4.40
CA ASP A 36 -7.80 4.70 3.34
C ASP A 36 -8.50 3.34 3.45
N TRP A 37 -8.37 2.61 4.58
CA TRP A 37 -8.98 1.29 4.71
C TRP A 37 -10.51 1.34 4.65
N LEU A 38 -11.13 2.20 5.49
CA LEU A 38 -12.59 2.29 5.60
C LEU A 38 -13.21 3.00 4.38
N SER A 39 -12.50 3.94 3.77
CA SER A 39 -13.02 4.82 2.71
C SER A 39 -12.61 4.40 1.30
N GLN A 40 -11.64 3.52 1.13
CA GLN A 40 -11.15 3.10 -0.18
C GLN A 40 -11.04 1.58 -0.31
N HIS A 41 -10.25 0.95 0.58
CA HIS A 41 -9.92 -0.47 0.44
C HIS A 41 -11.07 -1.42 0.77
N SER A 42 -12.10 -0.96 1.48
CA SER A 42 -13.34 -1.71 1.68
C SER A 42 -14.46 -1.30 0.72
N VAL A 43 -14.43 -0.07 0.22
CA VAL A 43 -15.51 0.49 -0.62
C VAL A 43 -15.33 0.12 -2.09
N LEU A 44 -14.14 0.33 -2.65
CA LEU A 44 -13.91 0.06 -4.09
C LEU A 44 -13.99 -1.43 -4.44
N PRO A 45 -13.43 -2.38 -3.65
CA PRO A 45 -13.69 -3.80 -3.89
C PRO A 45 -15.16 -4.20 -3.77
N ASP A 46 -15.91 -3.55 -2.86
CA ASP A 46 -17.36 -3.78 -2.78
C ASP A 46 -18.08 -3.31 -4.05
N TYR A 47 -17.70 -2.16 -4.58
CA TYR A 47 -18.20 -1.66 -5.84
C TYR A 47 -17.93 -2.63 -7.00
N PHE A 48 -16.73 -3.20 -7.11
CA PHE A 48 -16.44 -4.21 -8.15
C PHE A 48 -17.33 -5.44 -8.02
N ARG A 49 -17.53 -5.92 -6.80
CA ARG A 49 -18.41 -7.06 -6.51
C ARG A 49 -19.86 -6.75 -6.85
N GLN A 50 -20.35 -5.56 -6.50
CA GLN A 50 -21.71 -5.13 -6.85
C GLN A 50 -21.89 -4.98 -8.36
N GLN A 51 -20.93 -4.42 -9.08
CA GLN A 51 -20.91 -4.35 -10.55
C GLN A 51 -20.99 -5.75 -11.18
N PHE A 52 -20.27 -6.72 -10.63
CA PHE A 52 -20.36 -8.10 -11.09
C PHE A 52 -21.79 -8.67 -10.92
N TYR A 53 -22.41 -8.45 -9.77
CA TYR A 53 -23.78 -8.93 -9.54
C TYR A 53 -24.82 -8.24 -10.42
N ALA A 54 -24.65 -6.95 -10.66
CA ALA A 54 -25.60 -6.18 -11.48
C ALA A 54 -25.49 -6.51 -12.97
N THR A 55 -24.27 -6.74 -13.48
CA THR A 55 -24.03 -6.86 -14.93
C THR A 55 -23.70 -8.28 -15.40
N GLY A 56 -23.35 -9.20 -14.50
CA GLY A 56 -22.79 -10.52 -14.83
C GLY A 56 -21.38 -10.47 -15.44
N LYS A 57 -20.78 -9.29 -15.58
CA LYS A 57 -19.47 -9.10 -16.21
C LYS A 57 -18.34 -9.11 -15.17
N LEU A 58 -17.43 -10.09 -15.28
CA LEU A 58 -16.23 -10.12 -14.44
C LEU A 58 -15.25 -8.98 -14.80
N PHE A 59 -15.29 -8.50 -16.04
CA PHE A 59 -14.41 -7.46 -16.59
C PHE A 59 -15.24 -6.23 -17.02
N PRO A 60 -15.67 -5.39 -16.07
CA PRO A 60 -16.33 -4.14 -16.42
C PRO A 60 -15.31 -3.16 -17.04
N GLU A 61 -15.75 -2.40 -18.03
CA GLU A 61 -14.86 -1.49 -18.79
C GLU A 61 -14.93 -0.06 -18.27
N PHE A 62 -16.11 0.37 -17.82
CA PHE A 62 -16.37 1.75 -17.47
C PHE A 62 -17.29 1.87 -16.25
N ALA A 63 -16.93 2.75 -15.32
CA ALA A 63 -17.71 3.12 -14.16
C ALA A 63 -18.43 4.45 -14.46
N ALA A 64 -19.57 4.39 -15.14
CA ALA A 64 -20.32 5.56 -15.60
C ALA A 64 -20.83 6.43 -14.44
N ASN A 65 -21.11 5.80 -13.32
CA ASN A 65 -21.73 6.42 -12.16
C ASN A 65 -20.73 7.05 -11.16
N LEU A 66 -19.42 6.86 -11.34
CA LEU A 66 -18.41 7.36 -10.40
C LEU A 66 -17.65 8.55 -10.98
N GLY A 67 -17.61 9.67 -10.22
CA GLY A 67 -16.77 10.83 -10.52
C GLY A 67 -16.97 11.39 -11.93
N GLY A 68 -18.21 11.47 -12.42
CA GLY A 68 -18.52 11.92 -13.77
C GLY A 68 -18.22 10.89 -14.88
N GLY A 69 -17.97 9.65 -14.50
CA GLY A 69 -17.60 8.54 -15.40
C GLY A 69 -16.09 8.30 -15.45
N GLN A 70 -15.69 7.06 -15.18
CA GLN A 70 -14.28 6.68 -15.14
C GLN A 70 -14.04 5.30 -15.76
N ASN A 71 -12.89 5.14 -16.39
CA ASN A 71 -12.39 3.82 -16.74
C ASN A 71 -12.17 3.00 -15.46
N ILE A 72 -12.71 1.78 -15.38
CA ILE A 72 -12.60 0.93 -14.18
C ILE A 72 -11.14 0.66 -13.79
N TYR A 73 -10.21 0.68 -14.74
CA TYR A 73 -8.79 0.46 -14.50
C TYR A 73 -8.10 1.64 -13.78
N HIS A 74 -8.75 2.82 -13.63
CA HIS A 74 -8.30 3.85 -12.69
C HIS A 74 -8.33 3.34 -11.24
N PHE A 75 -9.15 2.33 -10.96
CA PHE A 75 -9.27 1.69 -9.65
C PHE A 75 -8.47 0.40 -9.52
N ALA A 76 -7.65 0.04 -10.51
CA ALA A 76 -6.84 -1.18 -10.51
C ALA A 76 -5.98 -1.37 -9.25
N TYR A 77 -5.51 -0.24 -8.68
CA TYR A 77 -4.73 -0.22 -7.45
C TYR A 77 -5.49 -0.77 -6.23
N TYR A 78 -6.81 -0.79 -6.26
CA TYR A 78 -7.68 -1.18 -5.13
C TYR A 78 -8.17 -2.62 -5.22
N GLY A 79 -7.39 -3.51 -5.82
CA GLY A 79 -7.66 -4.94 -5.85
C GLY A 79 -8.58 -5.40 -6.97
N LEU A 80 -8.71 -4.61 -8.05
CA LEU A 80 -9.40 -5.07 -9.26
C LEU A 80 -8.72 -6.36 -9.76
N TYR A 81 -9.49 -7.43 -9.90
CA TYR A 81 -9.06 -8.80 -10.27
C TYR A 81 -8.04 -9.44 -9.32
N SER A 82 -7.88 -8.89 -8.11
CA SER A 82 -7.00 -9.49 -7.12
C SER A 82 -7.48 -10.90 -6.73
N PRO A 83 -6.58 -11.90 -6.70
CA PRO A 83 -6.91 -13.26 -6.26
C PRO A 83 -7.36 -13.32 -4.79
N LEU A 84 -7.12 -12.26 -4.02
CA LEU A 84 -7.61 -12.13 -2.65
C LEU A 84 -9.01 -11.54 -2.58
N ILE A 85 -9.44 -10.78 -3.59
CA ILE A 85 -10.76 -10.12 -3.62
C ILE A 85 -11.80 -10.97 -4.37
N LEU A 86 -11.42 -11.59 -5.49
CA LEU A 86 -12.33 -12.39 -6.31
C LEU A 86 -13.12 -13.47 -5.53
N PRO A 87 -12.54 -14.19 -4.53
CA PRO A 87 -13.31 -15.16 -3.75
C PRO A 87 -14.48 -14.54 -2.97
N SER A 88 -14.45 -13.22 -2.68
CA SER A 88 -15.56 -12.52 -2.03
C SER A 88 -16.84 -12.51 -2.88
N TYR A 89 -16.71 -12.67 -4.19
CA TYR A 89 -17.86 -12.73 -5.12
C TYR A 89 -18.75 -13.95 -4.91
N LEU A 90 -18.21 -14.98 -4.25
CA LEU A 90 -18.96 -16.17 -3.82
C LEU A 90 -19.65 -15.99 -2.46
N LEU A 91 -19.45 -14.86 -1.80
CA LEU A 91 -19.88 -14.57 -0.43
C LEU A 91 -20.73 -13.29 -0.36
N PRO A 92 -21.89 -13.21 -1.06
CA PRO A 92 -22.69 -12.00 -1.15
C PRO A 92 -23.23 -11.52 0.22
N PHE A 93 -23.39 -12.45 1.18
CA PHE A 93 -23.87 -12.17 2.53
C PHE A 93 -22.80 -11.64 3.49
N VAL A 94 -21.50 -11.63 3.08
CA VAL A 94 -20.41 -11.08 3.90
C VAL A 94 -20.16 -9.64 3.49
N LYS A 95 -20.21 -8.70 4.45
CA LYS A 95 -19.84 -7.30 4.20
C LYS A 95 -18.38 -7.22 3.72
N MET A 96 -18.11 -6.43 2.69
CA MET A 96 -16.76 -6.33 2.13
C MET A 96 -15.73 -5.87 3.16
N SER A 97 -16.10 -4.97 4.07
CA SER A 97 -15.22 -4.51 5.15
C SER A 97 -14.81 -5.66 6.10
N ASP A 98 -15.75 -6.56 6.46
CA ASP A 98 -15.44 -7.74 7.28
C ASP A 98 -14.56 -8.73 6.50
N TYR A 99 -14.86 -8.90 5.20
CA TYR A 99 -14.05 -9.74 4.32
C TYR A 99 -12.60 -9.22 4.20
N ILE A 100 -12.41 -7.92 3.95
CA ILE A 100 -11.09 -7.30 3.86
C ILE A 100 -10.33 -7.40 5.20
N MET A 101 -11.02 -7.23 6.34
CA MET A 101 -10.40 -7.44 7.66
C MET A 101 -9.90 -8.89 7.82
N ALA A 102 -10.71 -9.86 7.42
CA ALA A 102 -10.29 -11.27 7.44
C ALA A 102 -9.09 -11.52 6.51
N VAL A 103 -9.11 -10.98 5.28
CA VAL A 103 -7.99 -11.05 4.33
C VAL A 103 -6.73 -10.39 4.91
N SER A 104 -6.86 -9.26 5.60
CA SER A 104 -5.74 -8.57 6.24
C SER A 104 -5.06 -9.45 7.29
N ILE A 105 -5.84 -10.03 8.20
CA ILE A 105 -5.32 -10.88 9.29
C ILE A 105 -4.75 -12.19 8.74
N THR A 106 -5.46 -12.83 7.82
CA THR A 106 -5.00 -14.09 7.21
C THR A 106 -3.79 -13.88 6.32
N GLY A 107 -3.74 -12.79 5.53
CA GLY A 107 -2.61 -12.43 4.69
C GLY A 107 -1.35 -12.13 5.51
N LEU A 108 -1.48 -11.37 6.60
CA LEU A 108 -0.38 -11.12 7.53
C LEU A 108 0.12 -12.43 8.14
N THR A 109 -0.79 -13.29 8.62
CA THR A 109 -0.43 -14.60 9.19
C THR A 109 0.27 -15.48 8.15
N ALA A 110 -0.27 -15.58 6.95
CA ALA A 110 0.32 -16.35 5.86
C ALA A 110 1.73 -15.83 5.51
N SER A 111 1.92 -14.51 5.43
CA SER A 111 3.22 -13.90 5.17
C SER A 111 4.27 -14.33 6.20
N VAL A 112 3.91 -14.27 7.50
CA VAL A 112 4.80 -14.63 8.61
C VAL A 112 5.15 -16.13 8.58
N LEU A 113 4.16 -16.99 8.36
CA LEU A 113 4.36 -18.44 8.31
C LEU A 113 5.18 -18.87 7.09
N LEU A 114 4.94 -18.27 5.93
CA LEU A 114 5.71 -18.54 4.71
C LEU A 114 7.14 -18.02 4.82
N PHE A 115 7.32 -16.85 5.43
CA PHE A 115 8.65 -16.32 5.71
C PHE A 115 9.43 -17.23 6.68
N TYR A 116 8.80 -17.69 7.77
CA TYR A 116 9.39 -18.67 8.67
C TYR A 116 9.77 -19.97 7.94
N TYR A 117 8.86 -20.49 7.12
CA TYR A 117 9.12 -21.71 6.32
C TYR A 117 10.30 -21.50 5.37
N TRP A 118 10.38 -20.34 4.69
CA TRP A 118 11.50 -20.00 3.81
C TRP A 118 12.82 -19.96 4.56
N LEU A 119 12.90 -19.31 5.71
CA LEU A 119 14.11 -19.30 6.54
C LEU A 119 14.52 -20.74 6.97
N LYS A 120 13.55 -21.57 7.32
CA LYS A 120 13.80 -22.97 7.67
C LYS A 120 14.30 -23.79 6.48
N SER A 121 13.79 -23.57 5.28
CA SER A 121 14.29 -24.21 4.06
C SER A 121 15.73 -23.79 3.75
N ARG A 122 16.11 -22.58 4.14
CA ARG A 122 17.50 -22.07 4.09
C ARG A 122 18.39 -22.58 5.25
N LYS A 123 17.94 -23.56 6.00
CA LYS A 123 18.65 -24.19 7.13
C LYS A 123 18.95 -23.22 8.29
N THR A 124 18.24 -22.10 8.40
CA THR A 124 18.33 -21.20 9.55
C THR A 124 17.90 -21.96 10.81
N ASP A 125 18.60 -21.74 11.90
CA ASP A 125 18.24 -22.30 13.21
C ASP A 125 16.81 -21.92 13.62
N THR A 126 16.12 -22.84 14.32
CA THR A 126 14.69 -22.67 14.65
C THR A 126 14.43 -21.44 15.50
N GLY A 127 15.26 -21.16 16.52
CA GLY A 127 15.11 -19.99 17.37
C GLY A 127 15.36 -18.69 16.59
N THR A 128 16.40 -18.67 15.77
CA THR A 128 16.74 -17.53 14.91
C THR A 128 15.62 -17.27 13.88
N ALA A 129 15.13 -18.32 13.19
CA ALA A 129 14.04 -18.19 12.23
C ALA A 129 12.76 -17.68 12.89
N PHE A 130 12.44 -18.14 14.10
CA PHE A 130 11.28 -17.72 14.87
C PHE A 130 11.36 -16.23 15.24
N ILE A 131 12.49 -15.76 15.78
CA ILE A 131 12.69 -14.36 16.17
C ILE A 131 12.66 -13.43 14.94
N LEU A 132 13.31 -13.84 13.85
CA LEU A 132 13.27 -13.05 12.60
C LEU A 132 11.86 -12.98 12.02
N SER A 133 11.04 -14.03 12.19
CA SER A 133 9.64 -13.98 11.80
C SER A 133 8.80 -13.04 12.67
N LEU A 134 9.14 -12.89 13.94
CA LEU A 134 8.56 -11.85 14.79
C LEU A 134 9.03 -10.45 14.41
N MET A 135 10.30 -10.27 14.06
CA MET A 135 10.78 -8.98 13.53
C MET A 135 10.06 -8.63 12.22
N PHE A 136 9.86 -9.60 11.34
CA PHE A 136 9.11 -9.43 10.10
C PHE A 136 7.65 -9.06 10.36
N LEU A 137 6.98 -9.76 11.28
CA LEU A 137 5.60 -9.46 11.71
C LEU A 137 5.46 -8.03 12.23
N LEU A 138 6.37 -7.61 13.11
CA LEU A 138 6.34 -6.34 13.81
C LEU A 138 6.99 -5.19 13.02
N ALA A 139 7.57 -5.46 11.86
CA ALA A 139 8.07 -4.42 10.98
C ALA A 139 6.94 -3.43 10.64
N GLY A 140 7.27 -2.14 10.64
CA GLY A 140 6.30 -1.06 10.46
C GLY A 140 5.32 -1.27 9.30
N PRO A 141 5.78 -1.61 8.06
CA PRO A 141 4.87 -1.83 6.95
C PRO A 141 4.00 -3.07 7.12
N MET A 142 4.48 -4.14 7.75
CA MET A 142 3.68 -5.35 7.90
C MET A 142 2.47 -5.09 8.80
N ILE A 143 2.69 -4.85 10.06
CA ILE A 143 1.58 -4.68 11.00
C ILE A 143 0.79 -3.39 10.71
N GLY A 144 1.47 -2.30 10.32
CA GLY A 144 0.84 -0.99 10.11
C GLY A 144 0.03 -0.89 8.81
N GLN A 145 0.44 -1.55 7.73
CA GLN A 145 -0.27 -1.46 6.46
C GLN A 145 -1.32 -2.55 6.27
N TYR A 146 -1.16 -3.72 6.88
CA TYR A 146 -2.26 -4.70 6.89
C TYR A 146 -3.52 -4.18 7.61
N SER A 147 -3.37 -3.26 8.58
CA SER A 147 -4.51 -2.57 9.19
C SER A 147 -4.90 -1.26 8.48
N GLY A 148 -4.01 -0.69 7.68
CA GLY A 148 -4.20 0.61 7.05
C GLY A 148 -4.40 0.52 5.54
N GLN A 149 -3.32 0.50 4.80
CA GLN A 149 -3.30 0.43 3.34
C GLN A 149 -2.90 -0.99 2.89
N ILE A 150 -3.83 -1.93 2.99
CA ILE A 150 -3.59 -3.36 2.75
C ILE A 150 -2.87 -3.62 1.42
N MET A 151 -3.15 -2.86 0.37
CA MET A 151 -2.53 -3.01 -0.96
C MET A 151 -1.03 -2.74 -1.00
N PHE A 152 -0.46 -2.22 0.09
CA PHE A 152 0.99 -2.06 0.21
C PHE A 152 1.68 -3.36 0.62
N VAL A 153 0.93 -4.34 1.12
CA VAL A 153 1.49 -5.55 1.73
C VAL A 153 0.74 -6.85 1.39
N ASP A 154 -0.45 -6.79 0.79
CA ASP A 154 -1.29 -7.96 0.49
C ASP A 154 -0.63 -8.96 -0.49
N TYR A 155 0.32 -8.50 -1.30
CA TYR A 155 1.15 -9.34 -2.18
C TYR A 155 2.24 -10.13 -1.42
N MET A 156 2.52 -9.80 -0.15
CA MET A 156 3.66 -10.33 0.61
C MET A 156 3.64 -11.87 0.76
N PRO A 157 2.49 -12.55 0.95
CA PRO A 157 2.46 -14.01 0.95
C PRO A 157 2.97 -14.59 -0.36
N PHE A 158 2.62 -13.99 -1.50
CA PHE A 158 3.04 -14.44 -2.83
C PHE A 158 4.52 -14.11 -3.08
N LEU A 159 5.05 -13.02 -2.55
CA LEU A 159 6.48 -12.73 -2.57
C LEU A 159 7.28 -13.78 -1.76
N CYS A 160 6.81 -14.15 -0.58
CA CYS A 160 7.44 -15.21 0.22
C CYS A 160 7.38 -16.58 -0.50
N LEU A 161 6.25 -16.89 -1.15
CA LEU A 161 6.14 -18.08 -2.00
C LEU A 161 7.09 -18.02 -3.21
N ALA A 162 7.27 -16.83 -3.81
CA ALA A 162 8.20 -16.65 -4.92
C ALA A 162 9.65 -16.86 -4.48
N LEU A 163 10.05 -16.42 -3.27
CA LEU A 163 11.38 -16.71 -2.68
C LEU A 163 11.60 -18.21 -2.52
N ILE A 164 10.59 -18.95 -2.03
CA ILE A 164 10.62 -20.42 -1.96
C ILE A 164 10.69 -21.02 -3.38
N GLY A 165 9.98 -20.40 -4.32
CA GLY A 165 10.01 -20.79 -5.74
C GLY A 165 11.39 -20.61 -6.37
N VAL A 166 12.10 -19.54 -6.04
CA VAL A 166 13.50 -19.31 -6.45
C VAL A 166 14.41 -20.41 -5.89
N ASP A 167 14.27 -20.77 -4.61
CA ASP A 167 15.06 -21.88 -4.04
C ASP A 167 14.81 -23.20 -4.79
N ARG A 168 13.55 -23.52 -5.08
CA ARG A 168 13.20 -24.73 -5.87
C ARG A 168 13.71 -24.68 -7.30
N TYR A 169 13.74 -23.49 -7.91
CA TYR A 169 14.32 -23.30 -9.23
C TYR A 169 15.80 -23.68 -9.23
N PHE A 170 16.57 -23.19 -8.27
CA PHE A 170 18.00 -23.48 -8.17
C PHE A 170 18.30 -24.91 -7.69
N GLU A 171 17.50 -25.49 -6.81
CA GLU A 171 17.76 -26.81 -6.21
C GLU A 171 17.17 -27.98 -7.02
N GLN A 172 16.07 -27.75 -7.73
CA GLN A 172 15.29 -28.80 -8.39
C GLN A 172 15.01 -28.50 -9.87
N GLU A 173 15.47 -27.38 -10.39
CA GLU A 173 15.19 -26.88 -11.76
C GLU A 173 13.68 -26.70 -12.05
N LYS A 174 12.85 -26.51 -11.00
CA LYS A 174 11.39 -26.35 -11.11
C LYS A 174 10.98 -24.90 -11.02
N SER A 175 10.51 -24.33 -12.15
CA SER A 175 10.10 -22.93 -12.23
C SER A 175 8.62 -22.67 -11.93
N GLY A 176 7.75 -23.68 -11.90
CA GLY A 176 6.31 -23.51 -11.83
C GLY A 176 5.83 -22.69 -10.61
N LEU A 177 6.31 -23.04 -9.40
CA LEU A 177 5.96 -22.27 -8.19
C LEU A 177 6.44 -20.82 -8.30
N PHE A 178 7.64 -20.59 -8.82
CA PHE A 178 8.20 -19.26 -9.00
C PHE A 178 7.32 -18.43 -9.96
N THR A 179 7.00 -18.95 -11.15
CA THR A 179 6.16 -18.27 -12.15
C THR A 179 4.77 -17.94 -11.60
N VAL A 180 4.09 -18.95 -11.00
CA VAL A 180 2.72 -18.76 -10.47
C VAL A 180 2.72 -17.75 -9.32
N SER A 181 3.70 -17.79 -8.42
CA SER A 181 3.78 -16.86 -7.31
C SER A 181 4.02 -15.41 -7.79
N VAL A 182 4.86 -15.21 -8.81
CA VAL A 182 5.06 -13.88 -9.41
C VAL A 182 3.78 -13.41 -10.12
N PHE A 183 3.07 -14.27 -10.84
CA PHE A 183 1.78 -13.95 -11.44
C PHE A 183 0.77 -13.50 -10.38
N LEU A 184 0.59 -14.26 -9.30
CA LEU A 184 -0.32 -13.91 -8.21
C LEU A 184 0.09 -12.61 -7.51
N MET A 185 1.39 -12.38 -7.35
CA MET A 185 1.93 -11.12 -6.82
C MET A 185 1.53 -9.93 -7.69
N ILE A 186 1.65 -10.04 -9.03
CA ILE A 186 1.26 -8.99 -9.98
C ILE A 186 -0.25 -8.76 -9.94
N MET A 187 -1.05 -9.81 -9.97
CA MET A 187 -2.51 -9.72 -9.92
C MET A 187 -3.04 -9.15 -8.60
N THR A 188 -2.29 -9.31 -7.50
CA THR A 188 -2.64 -8.72 -6.21
C THR A 188 -2.24 -7.26 -6.12
N SER A 189 -1.02 -6.91 -6.57
CA SER A 189 -0.50 -5.56 -6.52
C SER A 189 0.49 -5.30 -7.66
N PHE A 190 -0.02 -4.82 -8.81
CA PHE A 190 0.83 -4.51 -9.96
C PHE A 190 1.93 -3.49 -9.63
N TYR A 191 1.63 -2.53 -8.75
CA TYR A 191 2.54 -1.46 -8.38
C TYR A 191 3.74 -1.98 -7.55
N PHE A 192 3.49 -2.74 -6.49
CA PHE A 192 4.56 -3.27 -5.63
C PHE A 192 5.26 -4.50 -6.23
N SER A 193 4.66 -5.16 -7.21
CA SER A 193 5.27 -6.31 -7.88
C SER A 193 6.56 -5.94 -8.61
N ILE A 194 6.73 -4.68 -9.06
CA ILE A 194 7.97 -4.21 -9.69
C ILE A 194 9.13 -4.31 -8.68
N GLY A 195 8.95 -3.78 -7.47
CA GLY A 195 9.92 -3.91 -6.38
C GLY A 195 10.12 -5.36 -5.94
N GLY A 196 9.02 -6.14 -5.92
CA GLY A 196 9.06 -7.58 -5.64
C GLY A 196 9.91 -8.34 -6.65
N MET A 197 9.73 -8.10 -7.94
CA MET A 197 10.55 -8.73 -8.99
C MET A 197 12.03 -8.33 -8.88
N LEU A 198 12.34 -7.06 -8.58
CA LEU A 198 13.73 -6.65 -8.36
C LEU A 198 14.34 -7.35 -7.14
N SER A 199 13.58 -7.49 -6.04
CA SER A 199 14.04 -8.24 -4.86
C SER A 199 14.32 -9.71 -5.19
N LEU A 200 13.47 -10.34 -6.01
CA LEU A 200 13.68 -11.72 -6.49
C LEU A 200 14.89 -11.85 -7.39
N VAL A 201 15.20 -10.84 -8.23
CA VAL A 201 16.44 -10.81 -9.03
C VAL A 201 17.67 -10.75 -8.12
N LEU A 202 17.68 -9.87 -7.12
CA LEU A 202 18.79 -9.81 -6.16
C LEU A 202 18.99 -11.12 -5.40
N TYR A 203 17.89 -11.75 -4.98
CA TYR A 203 17.95 -13.05 -4.35
C TYR A 203 18.39 -14.16 -5.31
N GLY A 204 17.93 -14.14 -6.56
CA GLY A 204 18.38 -15.05 -7.62
C GLY A 204 19.89 -14.95 -7.89
N LEU A 205 20.42 -13.72 -7.94
CA LEU A 205 21.88 -13.50 -8.05
C LEU A 205 22.64 -14.08 -6.85
N HIS A 206 22.12 -13.86 -5.63
CA HIS A 206 22.69 -14.48 -4.43
C HIS A 206 22.74 -15.99 -4.53
N ARG A 207 21.62 -16.64 -4.94
CA ARG A 207 21.53 -18.09 -5.11
C ARG A 207 22.47 -18.63 -6.21
N TYR A 208 22.55 -17.90 -7.31
CA TYR A 208 23.45 -18.25 -8.42
C TYR A 208 24.91 -18.30 -7.97
N PHE A 209 25.38 -17.27 -7.27
CA PHE A 209 26.76 -17.23 -6.81
C PHE A 209 27.01 -18.19 -5.61
N GLU A 210 26.00 -18.46 -4.79
CA GLU A 210 26.08 -19.44 -3.71
C GLU A 210 26.30 -20.86 -4.25
N GLN A 211 25.56 -21.28 -5.28
CA GLN A 211 25.73 -22.60 -5.91
C GLN A 211 27.07 -22.76 -6.65
N ARG A 212 27.65 -21.65 -7.08
CA ARG A 212 28.92 -21.64 -7.81
C ARG A 212 30.11 -21.20 -6.96
N GLU A 213 30.00 -21.31 -5.63
CA GLU A 213 31.11 -21.02 -4.74
C GLU A 213 32.32 -21.92 -5.11
N GLY A 214 33.43 -21.29 -5.53
CA GLY A 214 34.63 -21.97 -5.99
C GLY A 214 34.72 -22.28 -7.49
N ASN A 215 33.65 -22.08 -8.27
CA ASN A 215 33.68 -22.30 -9.72
C ASN A 215 33.31 -21.01 -10.48
N ARG A 216 34.30 -20.39 -11.14
CA ARG A 216 34.10 -19.20 -11.97
C ARG A 216 33.50 -19.61 -13.32
N GLY A 217 32.19 -19.51 -13.49
CA GLY A 217 31.52 -19.64 -14.77
C GLY A 217 31.96 -18.56 -15.78
N THR A 218 31.75 -18.82 -17.07
CA THR A 218 31.99 -17.82 -18.12
C THR A 218 30.87 -16.77 -18.13
N VAL A 219 31.15 -15.58 -18.64
CA VAL A 219 30.13 -14.53 -18.85
C VAL A 219 28.95 -15.06 -19.69
N ARG A 220 29.23 -15.88 -20.70
CA ARG A 220 28.20 -16.51 -21.54
C ARG A 220 27.28 -17.42 -20.74
N SER A 221 27.81 -18.23 -19.81
CA SER A 221 26.98 -19.09 -18.95
C SER A 221 26.13 -18.23 -17.99
N PHE A 222 26.69 -17.16 -17.42
CA PHE A 222 25.96 -16.24 -16.56
C PHE A 222 24.76 -15.60 -17.26
N LEU A 223 24.98 -15.09 -18.49
CA LEU A 223 23.90 -14.46 -19.27
C LEU A 223 22.81 -15.47 -19.65
N ARG A 224 23.20 -16.67 -20.09
CA ARG A 224 22.24 -17.74 -20.42
C ARG A 224 21.39 -18.14 -19.21
N ASP A 225 22.01 -18.39 -18.07
CA ASP A 225 21.33 -18.85 -16.87
C ASP A 225 20.46 -17.73 -16.26
N GLY A 226 20.94 -16.47 -16.38
CA GLY A 226 20.17 -15.28 -16.03
C GLY A 226 18.92 -15.12 -16.91
N LEU A 227 19.03 -15.31 -18.23
CA LEU A 227 17.89 -15.28 -19.14
C LEU A 227 16.88 -16.39 -18.82
N CYS A 228 17.35 -17.61 -18.51
CA CYS A 228 16.50 -18.73 -18.10
C CYS A 228 15.74 -18.39 -16.79
N PHE A 229 16.38 -17.75 -15.82
CA PHE A 229 15.74 -17.31 -14.58
C PHE A 229 14.68 -16.24 -14.84
N VAL A 230 15.03 -15.18 -15.60
CA VAL A 230 14.13 -14.07 -15.91
C VAL A 230 12.94 -14.50 -16.78
N ARG A 231 13.11 -15.56 -17.60
CA ARG A 231 12.03 -16.13 -18.43
C ARG A 231 10.77 -16.46 -17.59
N SER A 232 10.94 -16.99 -16.37
CA SER A 232 9.82 -17.29 -15.47
C SER A 232 9.05 -16.04 -15.06
N MET A 233 9.75 -14.94 -14.84
CA MET A 233 9.15 -13.63 -14.50
C MET A 233 8.47 -13.01 -15.72
N ILE A 234 9.12 -13.06 -16.89
CA ILE A 234 8.54 -12.58 -18.16
C ILE A 234 7.23 -13.34 -18.45
N LEU A 235 7.22 -14.66 -18.28
CA LEU A 235 6.00 -15.46 -18.48
C LEU A 235 4.87 -15.00 -17.52
N ALA A 236 5.18 -14.74 -16.25
CA ALA A 236 4.20 -14.22 -15.29
C ALA A 236 3.65 -12.84 -15.70
N VAL A 237 4.52 -11.94 -16.19
CA VAL A 237 4.11 -10.61 -16.72
C VAL A 237 3.21 -10.78 -17.94
N LEU A 238 3.57 -11.65 -18.89
CA LEU A 238 2.75 -11.92 -20.07
C LEU A 238 1.39 -12.51 -19.71
N MET A 239 1.34 -13.45 -18.77
CA MET A 239 0.07 -13.98 -18.24
C MET A 239 -0.81 -12.90 -17.60
N SER A 240 -0.21 -11.87 -17.00
CA SER A 240 -0.92 -10.74 -16.39
C SER A 240 -1.28 -9.64 -17.41
N GLY A 241 -0.96 -9.82 -18.69
CA GLY A 241 -1.11 -8.79 -19.73
C GLY A 241 -2.52 -8.25 -19.89
N PHE A 242 -3.54 -9.11 -19.72
CA PHE A 242 -4.96 -8.72 -19.78
C PHE A 242 -5.35 -7.69 -18.69
N PHE A 243 -4.62 -7.64 -17.58
CA PHE A 243 -4.79 -6.68 -16.50
C PHE A 243 -3.81 -5.51 -16.62
N LEU A 244 -2.53 -5.79 -16.89
CA LEU A 244 -1.47 -4.78 -16.91
C LEU A 244 -1.62 -3.79 -18.07
N VAL A 245 -1.98 -4.26 -19.27
CA VAL A 245 -2.07 -3.38 -20.46
C VAL A 245 -3.17 -2.33 -20.31
N PRO A 246 -4.44 -2.68 -20.03
CA PRO A 246 -5.48 -1.67 -19.86
C PRO A 246 -5.22 -0.79 -18.63
N THR A 247 -4.62 -1.33 -17.54
CA THR A 247 -4.22 -0.53 -16.39
C THR A 247 -3.17 0.52 -16.77
N ALA A 248 -2.13 0.14 -17.51
CA ALA A 248 -1.09 1.07 -17.96
C ALA A 248 -1.69 2.17 -18.85
N LEU A 249 -2.55 1.81 -19.80
CA LEU A 249 -3.24 2.78 -20.67
C LEU A 249 -4.10 3.76 -19.87
N ALA A 250 -4.87 3.28 -18.89
CA ALA A 250 -5.71 4.13 -18.04
C ALA A 250 -4.88 5.10 -17.19
N LEU A 251 -3.69 4.68 -16.72
CA LEU A 251 -2.83 5.51 -15.87
C LEU A 251 -2.02 6.58 -16.63
N THR A 252 -1.86 6.47 -17.95
CA THR A 252 -1.03 7.41 -18.74
C THR A 252 -1.52 8.84 -18.70
N GLY A 253 -2.85 9.08 -18.60
CA GLY A 253 -3.46 10.41 -18.58
C GLY A 253 -3.95 10.89 -17.22
N GLY A 254 -4.17 9.99 -16.27
CA GLY A 254 -4.93 10.26 -15.05
C GLY A 254 -4.11 10.26 -13.76
N ARG A 255 -2.83 10.66 -13.79
CA ARG A 255 -2.01 10.71 -12.58
C ARG A 255 -1.05 11.90 -12.58
N SER A 256 -0.97 12.61 -11.45
CA SER A 256 -0.06 13.75 -11.29
C SER A 256 1.40 13.28 -11.22
N LYS A 257 2.28 14.05 -11.87
CA LYS A 257 3.74 13.88 -11.79
C LYS A 257 4.32 15.04 -10.97
N GLU A 258 5.18 14.76 -10.01
CA GLU A 258 5.99 15.81 -9.39
C GLU A 258 7.01 16.31 -10.42
N GLN A 259 6.91 17.59 -10.79
CA GLN A 259 7.90 18.27 -11.63
C GLN A 259 8.93 18.94 -10.72
N ASN A 260 10.22 18.91 -11.09
CA ASN A 260 11.36 19.65 -10.51
C ASN A 260 12.37 18.86 -9.67
N THR A 261 12.64 17.60 -10.02
CA THR A 261 13.87 16.97 -9.51
C THR A 261 15.00 17.13 -10.53
N SER A 262 16.12 17.71 -10.14
CA SER A 262 17.31 17.76 -11.00
C SER A 262 17.76 16.34 -11.35
N PHE A 263 18.13 16.09 -12.62
CA PHE A 263 18.60 14.77 -13.07
C PHE A 263 19.76 14.24 -12.21
N VAL A 264 20.68 15.11 -11.81
CA VAL A 264 21.84 14.74 -10.98
C VAL A 264 21.41 14.23 -9.59
N SER A 265 20.33 14.77 -9.02
CA SER A 265 19.85 14.37 -7.69
C SER A 265 19.38 12.92 -7.61
N PHE A 266 19.03 12.30 -8.74
CA PHE A 266 18.67 10.87 -8.79
C PHE A 266 19.85 9.93 -8.48
N PHE A 267 21.07 10.39 -8.66
CA PHE A 267 22.27 9.56 -8.47
C PHE A 267 23.06 9.91 -7.19
N ILE A 268 22.69 11.00 -6.50
CA ILE A 268 23.32 11.35 -5.22
C ILE A 268 22.76 10.44 -4.13
N PRO A 269 23.61 9.63 -3.47
CA PRO A 269 23.16 8.73 -2.41
C PRO A 269 22.38 9.45 -1.30
N GLN A 270 21.21 8.92 -0.95
CA GLN A 270 20.37 9.44 0.12
C GLN A 270 20.11 8.37 1.17
N ILE A 271 20.64 8.58 2.37
CA ILE A 271 20.43 7.69 3.49
C ILE A 271 19.61 8.44 4.54
N THR A 272 18.39 7.94 4.79
CA THR A 272 17.52 8.44 5.85
C THR A 272 17.27 7.33 6.87
N VAL A 273 17.38 7.62 8.16
CA VAL A 273 17.12 6.63 9.21
C VAL A 273 15.67 6.15 9.16
N GLU A 274 14.72 7.05 8.84
CA GLU A 274 13.30 6.74 8.71
C GLU A 274 13.01 5.64 7.68
N ARG A 275 13.79 5.55 6.61
CA ARG A 275 13.66 4.51 5.60
C ARG A 275 13.81 3.11 6.19
N PHE A 276 14.72 2.97 7.15
CA PHE A 276 15.11 1.68 7.73
C PHE A 276 14.36 1.37 9.02
N ALA A 277 14.11 2.38 9.86
CA ALA A 277 13.62 2.17 11.22
C ALA A 277 12.18 2.69 11.41
N TYR A 278 11.30 1.83 11.93
CA TYR A 278 9.92 2.06 12.40
C TYR A 278 8.92 2.66 11.41
N SER A 279 9.33 3.05 10.22
CA SER A 279 8.42 3.63 9.24
C SER A 279 7.44 2.59 8.70
N ILE A 280 6.16 2.95 8.66
CA ILE A 280 5.15 2.14 7.97
C ILE A 280 5.21 2.31 6.44
N TYR A 281 5.97 3.30 5.96
CA TYR A 281 6.19 3.61 4.55
C TYR A 281 7.64 3.37 4.10
N GLY A 282 8.33 2.42 4.70
CA GLY A 282 9.72 2.06 4.39
C GLY A 282 9.97 0.59 4.74
N ILE A 283 11.19 0.30 5.17
CA ILE A 283 11.58 -1.04 5.66
C ILE A 283 10.97 -1.31 7.03
N GLY A 284 10.95 -0.28 7.90
CA GLY A 284 10.26 -0.32 9.18
C GLY A 284 10.78 -1.34 10.19
N LEU A 285 12.05 -1.71 10.10
CA LEU A 285 12.75 -2.52 11.11
C LEU A 285 13.33 -1.63 12.23
N THR A 286 14.45 -2.00 12.81
CA THR A 286 15.21 -1.26 13.81
C THR A 286 16.49 -0.70 13.20
N THR A 287 17.22 0.14 13.93
CA THR A 287 18.53 0.64 13.51
C THR A 287 19.56 -0.48 13.31
N GLN A 288 19.33 -1.66 13.88
CA GLN A 288 20.18 -2.84 13.68
C GLN A 288 20.34 -3.22 12.19
N VAL A 289 19.33 -2.97 11.35
CA VAL A 289 19.44 -3.27 9.92
C VAL A 289 20.55 -2.46 9.24
N ILE A 290 20.78 -1.21 9.68
CA ILE A 290 21.86 -0.36 9.16
C ILE A 290 23.21 -1.00 9.55
N THR A 291 23.36 -1.42 10.80
CA THR A 291 24.55 -2.13 11.28
C THR A 291 24.83 -3.40 10.47
N VAL A 292 23.78 -4.19 10.19
CA VAL A 292 23.90 -5.42 9.40
C VAL A 292 24.32 -5.13 7.96
N LEU A 293 23.76 -4.10 7.34
CA LEU A 293 24.17 -3.69 5.99
C LEU A 293 25.62 -3.23 5.95
N LEU A 294 26.06 -2.40 6.91
CA LEU A 294 27.45 -1.97 7.01
C LEU A 294 28.41 -3.15 7.25
N THR A 295 28.04 -4.09 8.13
CA THR A 295 28.83 -5.31 8.36
C THR A 295 28.89 -6.18 7.11
N GLY A 296 27.78 -6.29 6.37
CA GLY A 296 27.69 -7.07 5.15
C GLY A 296 28.59 -6.58 4.01
N LEU A 297 28.92 -5.28 3.99
CA LEU A 297 29.91 -4.74 3.05
C LEU A 297 31.32 -5.31 3.29
N LEU A 298 31.59 -5.81 4.49
CA LEU A 298 32.88 -6.40 4.87
C LEU A 298 32.95 -7.92 4.64
N TYR A 299 31.85 -8.58 4.20
CA TYR A 299 31.84 -10.02 3.99
C TYR A 299 32.84 -10.43 2.91
N ARG A 300 33.32 -11.68 2.99
CA ARG A 300 34.33 -12.21 2.05
C ARG A 300 33.72 -12.97 0.89
N LYS A 301 32.61 -13.69 1.14
CA LYS A 301 31.96 -14.54 0.13
C LYS A 301 31.19 -13.71 -0.90
N VAL A 302 31.35 -14.04 -2.16
CA VAL A 302 30.79 -13.26 -3.29
C VAL A 302 29.25 -13.18 -3.21
N TYR A 303 28.60 -14.30 -2.94
CA TYR A 303 27.13 -14.37 -2.88
C TYR A 303 26.53 -13.51 -1.77
N GLU A 304 27.21 -13.41 -0.60
CA GLU A 304 26.79 -12.54 0.50
C GLU A 304 26.99 -11.06 0.15
N LYS A 305 28.13 -10.75 -0.50
CA LYS A 305 28.40 -9.40 -1.00
C LYS A 305 27.35 -8.96 -2.01
N VAL A 306 27.06 -9.78 -3.02
CA VAL A 306 26.11 -9.44 -4.09
C VAL A 306 24.75 -9.07 -3.50
N LEU A 307 24.23 -9.84 -2.55
CA LEU A 307 22.96 -9.53 -1.91
C LEU A 307 23.04 -8.23 -1.10
N THR A 308 24.07 -8.05 -0.30
CA THR A 308 24.23 -6.85 0.54
C THR A 308 24.42 -5.60 -0.31
N TYR A 309 25.36 -5.62 -1.27
CA TYR A 309 25.61 -4.46 -2.15
C TYR A 309 24.38 -4.15 -2.99
N GLY A 310 23.69 -5.17 -3.53
CA GLY A 310 22.45 -4.99 -4.28
C GLY A 310 21.39 -4.28 -3.45
N CYS A 311 21.14 -4.73 -2.22
CA CYS A 311 20.21 -4.07 -1.31
C CYS A 311 20.64 -2.63 -0.96
N VAL A 312 21.93 -2.40 -0.64
CA VAL A 312 22.45 -1.06 -0.33
C VAL A 312 22.27 -0.12 -1.53
N ILE A 313 22.67 -0.53 -2.72
CA ILE A 313 22.56 0.28 -3.94
C ILE A 313 21.10 0.66 -4.20
N VAL A 314 20.18 -0.31 -4.17
CA VAL A 314 18.76 -0.04 -4.42
C VAL A 314 18.16 0.87 -3.35
N LEU A 315 18.50 0.67 -2.08
CA LEU A 315 17.91 1.43 -0.98
C LEU A 315 18.51 2.83 -0.83
N VAL A 316 19.72 3.08 -1.32
CA VAL A 316 20.45 4.33 -1.08
C VAL A 316 20.41 5.27 -2.29
N ILE A 317 20.37 4.75 -3.52
CA ILE A 317 20.37 5.56 -4.73
C ILE A 317 18.93 5.91 -5.15
N PRO A 318 18.54 7.20 -5.15
CA PRO A 318 17.15 7.64 -5.36
C PRO A 318 16.55 7.24 -6.70
N VAL A 319 17.36 7.01 -7.74
CA VAL A 319 16.87 6.55 -9.05
C VAL A 319 16.04 5.28 -8.96
N PHE A 320 16.39 4.36 -8.03
CA PHE A 320 15.60 3.15 -7.83
C PHE A 320 14.23 3.46 -7.23
N ALA A 321 14.16 4.37 -6.24
CA ALA A 321 12.88 4.81 -5.69
C ALA A 321 12.00 5.47 -6.75
N TYR A 322 12.59 6.24 -7.66
CA TYR A 322 11.89 6.87 -8.78
C TYR A 322 11.38 5.84 -9.78
N LEU A 323 12.25 4.92 -10.25
CA LEU A 323 11.88 3.88 -11.22
C LEU A 323 10.85 2.91 -10.66
N LEU A 324 11.02 2.45 -9.42
CA LEU A 324 10.07 1.56 -8.75
C LEU A 324 8.70 2.21 -8.50
N ASN A 325 8.64 3.54 -8.50
CA ASN A 325 7.40 4.31 -8.43
C ASN A 325 6.85 4.69 -9.82
N GLY A 326 7.25 3.98 -10.87
CA GLY A 326 6.77 4.21 -12.23
C GLY A 326 7.21 5.55 -12.84
N GLY A 327 8.33 6.12 -12.38
CA GLY A 327 8.86 7.39 -12.90
C GLY A 327 8.03 8.62 -12.50
N LEU A 328 7.30 8.57 -11.39
CA LEU A 328 6.41 9.65 -10.96
C LEU A 328 7.08 10.59 -9.94
N TYR A 329 7.58 10.02 -8.84
CA TYR A 329 8.24 10.76 -7.74
C TYR A 329 9.01 9.79 -6.82
N ILE A 330 9.86 10.33 -5.94
CA ILE A 330 10.65 9.52 -4.98
C ILE A 330 9.83 9.30 -3.70
N ARG A 331 9.60 8.02 -3.33
CA ARG A 331 8.93 7.62 -2.07
C ARG A 331 9.48 6.31 -1.54
N ASP A 332 9.66 6.22 -0.23
CA ASP A 332 10.28 5.07 0.42
C ASP A 332 9.39 3.81 0.46
N LYS A 333 8.07 3.96 0.29
CA LYS A 333 7.13 2.82 0.29
C LYS A 333 7.44 1.74 -0.76
N VAL A 334 8.10 2.11 -1.86
CA VAL A 334 8.48 1.18 -2.93
C VAL A 334 9.55 0.17 -2.50
N PHE A 335 10.17 0.38 -1.33
CA PHE A 335 11.16 -0.52 -0.75
C PHE A 335 10.57 -1.59 0.16
N ILE A 336 9.27 -1.55 0.48
CA ILE A 336 8.60 -2.58 1.30
C ILE A 336 8.88 -4.01 0.80
N PRO A 337 8.91 -4.30 -0.53
CA PRO A 337 9.21 -5.64 -1.04
C PRO A 337 10.61 -6.18 -0.70
N PHE A 338 11.54 -5.34 -0.25
CA PHE A 338 12.88 -5.77 0.16
C PHE A 338 12.95 -6.24 1.62
N LEU A 339 11.89 -6.06 2.39
CA LEU A 339 11.83 -6.43 3.80
C LEU A 339 12.22 -7.90 4.07
N PRO A 340 11.72 -8.91 3.33
CA PRO A 340 12.14 -10.30 3.54
C PRO A 340 13.64 -10.50 3.36
N LEU A 341 14.24 -9.83 2.35
CA LEU A 341 15.68 -9.94 2.09
C LEU A 341 16.52 -9.29 3.18
N LEU A 342 16.06 -8.17 3.75
CA LEU A 342 16.75 -7.52 4.86
C LEU A 342 16.71 -8.36 6.14
N CYS A 343 15.56 -8.98 6.43
CA CYS A 343 15.47 -9.96 7.52
C CYS A 343 16.37 -11.18 7.25
N TYR A 344 16.51 -11.62 6.00
CA TYR A 344 17.44 -12.68 5.64
C TYR A 344 18.92 -12.26 5.80
N LEU A 345 19.28 -11.03 5.47
CA LEU A 345 20.61 -10.49 5.75
C LEU A 345 20.92 -10.46 7.25
N ILE A 346 19.92 -10.17 8.10
CA ILE A 346 20.07 -10.29 9.56
C ILE A 346 20.33 -11.76 9.93
N SER A 347 19.65 -12.74 9.28
CA SER A 347 19.92 -14.17 9.49
C SER A 347 21.39 -14.53 9.19
N ILE A 348 21.91 -14.07 8.05
CA ILE A 348 23.32 -14.27 7.67
C ILE A 348 24.26 -13.66 8.69
N TYR A 349 23.98 -12.43 9.13
CA TYR A 349 24.75 -11.73 10.15
C TYR A 349 24.82 -12.54 11.47
N LEU A 350 23.67 -12.98 11.97
CA LEU A 350 23.57 -13.77 13.20
C LEU A 350 24.31 -15.11 13.08
N GLU A 351 24.23 -15.76 11.91
CA GLU A 351 24.96 -17.01 11.65
C GLU A 351 26.47 -16.81 11.67
N LYS A 352 26.96 -15.70 11.09
CA LYS A 352 28.40 -15.33 11.15
C LYS A 352 28.86 -15.01 12.56
N CYS A 353 28.05 -14.32 13.35
CA CYS A 353 28.30 -14.14 14.77
C CYS A 353 28.40 -15.51 15.49
N ARG A 354 27.46 -16.41 15.23
CA ARG A 354 27.43 -17.77 15.82
C ARG A 354 28.69 -18.56 15.47
N LYS A 355 29.12 -18.52 14.20
CA LYS A 355 30.31 -19.22 13.71
C LYS A 355 31.63 -18.54 14.06
N ARG A 356 31.61 -17.38 14.71
CA ARG A 356 32.80 -16.56 15.01
C ARG A 356 33.57 -16.13 13.75
N GLU A 357 32.90 -15.97 12.64
CA GLU A 357 33.51 -15.53 11.38
C GLU A 357 33.80 -14.01 11.36
N LEU A 358 33.20 -13.25 12.26
CA LEU A 358 33.43 -11.80 12.42
C LEU A 358 34.45 -11.55 13.52
N SER A 359 35.49 -10.78 13.20
CA SER A 359 36.42 -10.25 14.24
C SER A 359 35.66 -9.24 15.11
N PHE A 360 36.13 -9.02 16.35
CA PHE A 360 35.52 -8.04 17.25
C PHE A 360 35.42 -6.65 16.62
N ILE A 361 36.48 -6.19 15.96
CA ILE A 361 36.53 -4.89 15.28
C ILE A 361 35.52 -4.84 14.13
N ALA A 362 35.49 -5.85 13.27
CA ALA A 362 34.54 -5.91 12.14
C ALA A 362 33.06 -5.94 12.59
N GLY A 363 32.79 -6.41 13.78
CA GLY A 363 31.45 -6.40 14.36
C GLY A 363 31.10 -5.11 15.09
N ILE A 364 32.02 -4.52 15.91
CA ILE A 364 31.70 -3.36 16.74
C ILE A 364 31.69 -2.04 15.97
N VAL A 365 32.59 -1.86 14.99
CA VAL A 365 32.69 -0.62 14.19
C VAL A 365 31.38 -0.26 13.50
N PRO A 366 30.65 -1.18 12.84
CA PRO A 366 29.33 -0.88 12.27
C PRO A 366 28.31 -0.36 13.29
N TYR A 367 28.29 -0.87 14.54
CA TYR A 367 27.42 -0.34 15.59
C TYR A 367 27.78 1.09 15.98
N ILE A 368 29.06 1.38 16.12
CA ILE A 368 29.56 2.73 16.42
C ILE A 368 29.16 3.68 15.28
N ILE A 369 29.39 3.29 14.02
CA ILE A 369 29.02 4.09 12.85
C ILE A 369 27.50 4.33 12.81
N THR A 370 26.68 3.31 13.07
CA THR A 370 25.22 3.43 13.11
C THR A 370 24.79 4.42 14.20
N THR A 371 25.37 4.35 15.39
CA THR A 371 25.06 5.26 16.51
C THR A 371 25.43 6.72 16.17
N ILE A 372 26.63 6.93 15.60
CA ILE A 372 27.05 8.26 15.14
C ILE A 372 26.14 8.78 14.04
N PHE A 373 25.78 7.94 13.08
CA PHE A 373 24.88 8.30 11.99
C PHE A 373 23.50 8.73 12.52
N VAL A 374 22.90 7.97 13.44
CA VAL A 374 21.62 8.32 14.08
C VAL A 374 21.73 9.67 14.82
N TYR A 375 22.85 9.91 15.51
CA TYR A 375 23.07 11.18 16.19
C TYR A 375 23.18 12.36 15.22
N ILE A 376 23.89 12.22 14.11
CA ILE A 376 24.02 13.27 13.07
C ILE A 376 22.69 13.53 12.39
N ALA A 377 21.90 12.46 12.12
CA ALA A 377 20.60 12.55 11.47
C ALA A 377 19.51 13.25 12.32
N ARG A 378 19.78 13.58 13.60
CA ARG A 378 18.79 14.21 14.50
C ARG A 378 18.07 15.43 13.92
N ASN A 379 18.77 16.26 13.15
CA ASN A 379 18.21 17.47 12.56
C ASN A 379 17.17 17.18 11.50
N GLN A 380 17.24 16.03 10.80
CA GLN A 380 16.25 15.61 9.80
C GLN A 380 14.87 15.32 10.45
N PHE A 381 14.86 14.80 11.69
CA PHE A 381 13.62 14.52 12.42
C PHE A 381 12.98 15.79 12.97
N VAL A 382 13.79 16.75 13.41
CA VAL A 382 13.32 18.02 13.97
C VAL A 382 12.66 18.88 12.89
N SER A 383 13.21 18.92 11.67
CA SER A 383 12.70 19.73 10.57
C SER A 383 11.37 19.24 9.99
N LYS A 384 11.08 17.94 10.12
CA LYS A 384 9.85 17.32 9.58
C LYS A 384 8.65 17.32 10.55
N GLY A 385 8.76 17.93 11.73
CA GLY A 385 7.69 17.93 12.74
C GLY A 385 7.37 16.56 13.35
N ILE A 386 8.12 15.51 12.97
CA ILE A 386 8.00 14.17 13.52
C ILE A 386 8.68 14.20 14.88
N GLY A 387 7.93 14.51 15.89
CA GLY A 387 8.25 14.66 17.31
C GLY A 387 9.73 14.60 17.72
N LYS A 388 10.15 15.63 18.44
CA LYS A 388 11.51 15.73 19.09
C LYS A 388 11.91 14.47 19.91
N SER A 389 11.04 13.49 20.03
CA SER A 389 11.25 12.27 20.84
C SER A 389 11.77 11.09 20.04
N ILE A 390 11.43 10.95 18.75
CA ILE A 390 11.73 9.72 18.00
C ILE A 390 13.24 9.51 17.79
N TRP A 391 14.01 10.57 17.55
CA TRP A 391 15.46 10.46 17.42
C TRP A 391 16.14 10.00 18.71
N LYS A 392 15.59 10.38 19.89
CA LYS A 392 16.09 9.91 21.18
C LYS A 392 15.86 8.42 21.36
N VAL A 393 14.70 7.92 20.92
CA VAL A 393 14.39 6.48 20.91
C VAL A 393 15.38 5.73 20.01
N LEU A 394 15.60 6.23 18.79
CA LEU A 394 16.53 5.63 17.84
C LEU A 394 17.99 5.65 18.34
N LEU A 395 18.39 6.73 19.00
CA LEU A 395 19.74 6.84 19.60
C LEU A 395 19.88 5.87 20.77
N ALA A 396 18.91 5.85 21.70
CA ALA A 396 18.92 4.93 22.83
C ALA A 396 18.94 3.46 22.35
N GLU A 397 18.18 3.13 21.33
CA GLU A 397 18.17 1.82 20.70
C GLU A 397 19.52 1.44 20.09
N SER A 398 20.15 2.35 19.34
CA SER A 398 21.46 2.08 18.72
C SER A 398 22.55 1.87 19.76
N ILE A 399 22.50 2.60 20.88
CA ILE A 399 23.39 2.39 22.05
C ILE A 399 23.06 1.04 22.69
N LEU A 400 21.80 0.69 22.88
CA LEU A 400 21.39 -0.61 23.42
C LEU A 400 21.98 -1.77 22.59
N PHE A 401 21.88 -1.69 21.26
CA PHE A 401 22.44 -2.73 20.39
C PHE A 401 23.96 -2.81 20.48
N LEU A 402 24.65 -1.68 20.59
CA LEU A 402 26.08 -1.64 20.82
C LEU A 402 26.44 -2.35 22.15
N ILE A 403 25.73 -2.04 23.23
CA ILE A 403 25.90 -2.70 24.53
C ILE A 403 25.64 -4.20 24.43
N CYS A 404 24.52 -4.61 23.79
CA CYS A 404 24.20 -6.01 23.59
C CYS A 404 25.31 -6.76 22.82
N TYR A 405 25.91 -6.11 21.81
CA TYR A 405 27.01 -6.72 21.06
C TYR A 405 28.27 -6.90 21.92
N VAL A 406 28.62 -5.90 22.73
CA VAL A 406 29.76 -5.99 23.65
C VAL A 406 29.55 -7.10 24.70
N LEU A 407 28.37 -7.15 25.30
CA LEU A 407 27.99 -8.21 26.25
C LEU A 407 27.98 -9.60 25.58
N TYR A 408 27.44 -9.70 24.34
CA TYR A 408 27.52 -10.92 23.58
C TYR A 408 28.95 -11.40 23.38
N CYS A 409 29.88 -10.51 23.01
CA CYS A 409 31.29 -10.86 22.83
C CYS A 409 31.96 -11.26 24.14
N ALA A 410 31.65 -10.60 25.26
CA ALA A 410 32.17 -10.92 26.59
C ALA A 410 31.68 -12.31 27.05
N LEU A 411 30.39 -12.59 26.97
CA LEU A 411 29.81 -13.88 27.37
C LEU A 411 30.30 -15.03 26.51
N LYS A 412 30.40 -14.81 25.19
CA LYS A 412 30.88 -15.82 24.25
C LYS A 412 32.34 -16.25 24.48
N ARG A 413 33.11 -15.43 25.16
CA ARG A 413 34.48 -15.79 25.59
C ARG A 413 34.47 -16.91 26.64
N TYR A 414 33.44 -16.96 27.48
CA TYR A 414 33.33 -17.90 28.62
C TYR A 414 32.43 -19.09 28.36
N HIS A 415 31.42 -18.96 27.50
CA HIS A 415 30.43 -20.02 27.17
C HIS A 415 30.45 -20.40 25.70
N LYS A 416 30.16 -21.69 25.43
CA LYS A 416 30.12 -22.24 24.04
C LYS A 416 28.71 -22.29 23.44
N GLU A 417 27.66 -21.95 24.17
CA GLU A 417 26.28 -22.21 23.75
C GLU A 417 25.69 -21.13 22.82
N THR A 418 24.77 -21.61 21.96
CA THR A 418 24.10 -20.84 20.89
C THR A 418 23.05 -19.84 21.40
N LYS A 419 22.63 -19.92 22.67
CA LYS A 419 21.56 -19.08 23.24
C LYS A 419 21.94 -17.59 23.32
N GLU A 420 23.21 -17.29 23.37
CA GLU A 420 23.72 -15.93 23.47
C GLU A 420 23.40 -15.08 22.22
N ILE A 421 23.18 -15.74 21.09
CA ILE A 421 22.81 -15.04 19.84
C ILE A 421 21.43 -14.38 19.94
N LEU A 422 20.56 -14.87 20.83
CA LEU A 422 19.27 -14.26 21.11
C LEU A 422 19.43 -12.85 21.67
N MET A 423 20.54 -12.56 22.36
CA MET A 423 20.86 -11.22 22.87
C MET A 423 21.01 -10.18 21.74
N LEU A 424 21.35 -10.60 20.53
CA LEU A 424 21.49 -9.71 19.39
C LEU A 424 20.17 -9.47 18.66
N ALA A 425 19.24 -10.41 18.70
CA ALA A 425 18.00 -10.36 17.91
C ALA A 425 16.75 -10.00 18.75
N LEU A 426 16.66 -10.49 19.99
CA LEU A 426 15.50 -10.27 20.86
C LEU A 426 15.26 -8.78 21.20
N PRO A 427 16.28 -7.95 21.45
CA PRO A 427 16.09 -6.53 21.68
C PRO A 427 15.38 -5.83 20.51
N SER A 428 15.64 -6.23 19.25
CA SER A 428 14.95 -5.69 18.08
C SER A 428 13.45 -6.00 18.09
N VAL A 429 13.06 -7.22 18.48
CA VAL A 429 11.64 -7.61 18.61
C VAL A 429 10.94 -6.77 19.68
N ILE A 430 11.60 -6.58 20.83
CA ILE A 430 11.06 -5.78 21.95
C ILE A 430 10.90 -4.32 21.52
N CYS A 431 11.94 -3.73 20.90
CA CYS A 431 11.89 -2.36 20.42
C CYS A 431 10.77 -2.16 19.37
N LEU A 432 10.62 -3.09 18.42
CA LEU A 432 9.54 -3.06 17.44
C LEU A 432 8.17 -3.15 18.11
N ALA A 433 7.97 -4.11 19.02
CA ALA A 433 6.68 -4.29 19.71
C ALA A 433 6.28 -3.04 20.49
N VAL A 434 7.22 -2.45 21.27
CA VAL A 434 6.97 -1.25 22.07
C VAL A 434 6.69 -0.04 21.19
N THR A 435 7.50 0.16 20.15
CA THR A 435 7.36 1.33 19.27
C THR A 435 6.09 1.25 18.44
N MET A 436 5.74 0.08 17.90
CA MET A 436 4.50 -0.09 17.15
C MET A 436 3.28 0.06 18.06
N ASN A 437 3.31 -0.48 19.28
CA ASN A 437 2.22 -0.25 20.24
C ASN A 437 2.05 1.24 20.54
N THR A 438 3.14 1.95 20.81
CA THR A 438 3.11 3.40 21.06
C THR A 438 2.57 4.16 19.84
N PHE A 439 2.99 3.78 18.63
CA PHE A 439 2.47 4.38 17.39
C PHE A 439 0.95 4.25 17.27
N TYR A 440 0.39 3.08 17.54
CA TYR A 440 -1.05 2.87 17.50
C TYR A 440 -1.79 3.64 18.60
N GLN A 441 -1.22 3.75 19.80
CA GLN A 441 -1.82 4.52 20.89
C GLN A 441 -1.80 6.04 20.63
N MET A 442 -0.76 6.54 19.98
CA MET A 442 -0.62 7.99 19.69
C MET A 442 -1.38 8.44 18.45
N LYS A 443 -1.80 7.54 17.57
CA LYS A 443 -2.50 7.85 16.31
C LYS A 443 -3.84 7.12 16.23
N PRO A 444 -4.92 7.72 16.77
CA PRO A 444 -6.24 7.09 16.81
C PRO A 444 -6.82 6.79 15.41
N ASP A 445 -6.32 7.44 14.35
CA ASP A 445 -6.76 7.18 12.97
C ASP A 445 -6.25 5.85 12.40
N ARG A 446 -5.33 5.17 13.11
CA ARG A 446 -4.75 3.89 12.69
C ARG A 446 -5.63 2.67 12.97
N TYR A 447 -6.71 2.86 13.69
CA TYR A 447 -7.75 1.85 13.84
C TYR A 447 -9.13 2.51 13.89
N VAL A 448 -10.14 1.76 13.51
CA VAL A 448 -11.54 2.21 13.57
C VAL A 448 -12.14 1.73 14.88
N SER A 449 -12.84 2.61 15.63
CA SER A 449 -13.61 2.17 16.77
C SER A 449 -14.80 1.31 16.31
N ARG A 450 -15.21 0.34 17.14
CA ARG A 450 -16.39 -0.50 16.82
C ARG A 450 -17.66 0.33 16.64
N LYS A 451 -17.76 1.45 17.35
CA LYS A 451 -18.89 2.36 17.19
C LYS A 451 -18.87 2.98 15.80
N LEU A 452 -17.77 3.66 15.42
CA LEU A 452 -17.65 4.29 14.10
C LEU A 452 -17.81 3.26 12.97
N TYR A 453 -17.26 2.04 13.13
CA TYR A 453 -17.43 0.98 12.15
C TYR A 453 -18.90 0.62 11.93
N ARG A 454 -19.67 0.43 13.01
CA ARG A 454 -21.10 0.18 12.91
C ARG A 454 -21.84 1.34 12.26
N ASP A 455 -21.58 2.55 12.72
CA ASP A 455 -22.25 3.76 12.22
C ASP A 455 -22.02 3.96 10.70
N VAL A 456 -20.83 3.59 10.20
CA VAL A 456 -20.45 3.75 8.78
C VAL A 456 -20.88 2.59 7.89
N VAL A 457 -20.86 1.35 8.43
CA VAL A 457 -21.06 0.12 7.64
C VAL A 457 -22.47 -0.44 7.83
N GLU A 458 -23.25 0.11 8.77
CA GLU A 458 -24.59 -0.39 9.02
C GLU A 458 -25.54 -0.20 7.84
N GLU A 459 -26.27 -1.26 7.58
CA GLU A 459 -27.23 -1.38 6.47
C GLU A 459 -28.42 -0.41 6.63
N GLN A 460 -28.68 0.09 7.83
CA GLN A 460 -29.77 1.01 8.11
C GLN A 460 -29.71 2.30 7.30
N ASN A 461 -28.51 2.90 7.16
CA ASN A 461 -28.36 4.09 6.32
C ASN A 461 -28.52 3.78 4.83
N ARG A 462 -28.05 2.61 4.39
CA ARG A 462 -28.21 2.14 3.02
C ARG A 462 -29.70 1.90 2.68
N GLN A 463 -30.41 1.22 3.55
CA GLN A 463 -31.85 0.97 3.40
C GLN A 463 -32.65 2.27 3.45
N ALA A 464 -32.32 3.18 4.36
CA ALA A 464 -33.00 4.46 4.48
C ALA A 464 -32.81 5.34 3.24
N VAL A 465 -31.62 5.33 2.62
CA VAL A 465 -31.38 5.99 1.33
C VAL A 465 -32.19 5.34 0.23
N LYS A 466 -32.17 4.01 0.13
CA LYS A 466 -32.97 3.26 -0.88
C LYS A 466 -34.47 3.52 -0.73
N GLU A 467 -34.99 3.54 0.49
CA GLU A 467 -36.41 3.86 0.73
C GLU A 467 -36.76 5.31 0.38
N ALA A 468 -35.87 6.28 0.66
CA ALA A 468 -36.11 7.67 0.34
C ALA A 468 -36.09 7.94 -1.18
N LEU A 469 -35.35 7.12 -1.93
CA LEU A 469 -35.19 7.24 -3.38
C LEU A 469 -36.15 6.35 -4.18
N LYS A 470 -36.93 5.48 -3.50
CA LYS A 470 -37.74 4.44 -4.14
C LYS A 470 -38.77 4.96 -5.15
N ASP A 471 -39.31 6.13 -4.88
CA ASP A 471 -40.39 6.72 -5.68
C ASP A 471 -39.88 7.73 -6.72
N ASP A 472 -38.56 7.86 -6.87
CA ASP A 472 -37.94 8.78 -7.84
C ASP A 472 -37.28 7.99 -8.98
N ASP A 473 -38.03 7.84 -10.08
CA ASP A 473 -37.55 7.17 -11.31
C ASP A 473 -36.63 8.07 -12.17
N GLY A 474 -36.30 9.28 -11.70
CA GLY A 474 -35.48 10.22 -12.45
C GLY A 474 -34.00 9.81 -12.49
N TYR A 475 -33.32 10.20 -13.58
CA TYR A 475 -31.88 10.00 -13.71
C TYR A 475 -31.13 11.18 -13.04
N TYR A 476 -30.62 10.98 -11.82
CA TYR A 476 -30.01 12.01 -10.96
C TYR A 476 -28.76 11.48 -10.27
N ARG A 477 -28.06 12.35 -9.54
CA ARG A 477 -26.93 12.01 -8.67
C ARG A 477 -27.31 12.13 -7.19
N THR A 478 -26.73 11.21 -6.39
CA THR A 478 -26.83 11.21 -4.94
C THR A 478 -25.44 11.32 -4.35
N GLU A 479 -25.17 12.40 -3.64
CA GLU A 479 -23.88 12.67 -3.04
C GLU A 479 -23.88 12.46 -1.53
N GLN A 480 -22.72 12.26 -0.95
CA GLN A 480 -22.51 12.23 0.48
C GLN A 480 -21.62 13.36 0.92
N MET A 481 -22.10 14.20 1.82
CA MET A 481 -21.36 15.31 2.39
C MET A 481 -21.14 15.05 3.90
N GLY A 482 -19.87 15.05 4.36
CA GLY A 482 -19.55 14.98 5.78
C GLY A 482 -19.41 16.35 6.39
N SER A 483 -19.46 16.44 7.72
CA SER A 483 -19.16 17.66 8.47
C SER A 483 -17.69 18.06 8.34
N ASP A 484 -16.81 17.13 8.05
CA ASP A 484 -15.36 17.30 7.96
C ASP A 484 -14.92 17.34 6.48
N ASP A 485 -15.14 18.49 5.84
CA ASP A 485 -14.92 18.72 4.40
C ASP A 485 -13.48 18.52 3.94
N GLU A 486 -12.52 18.58 4.86
CA GLU A 486 -11.09 18.50 4.53
C GLU A 486 -10.63 17.06 4.26
N ASN A 487 -11.42 16.06 4.63
CA ASN A 487 -11.01 14.66 4.56
C ASN A 487 -11.87 13.84 3.59
N ALA A 488 -11.68 14.09 2.33
CA ALA A 488 -12.37 13.43 1.23
C ALA A 488 -12.22 11.90 1.22
N ALA A 489 -11.21 11.37 1.88
CA ALA A 489 -11.07 9.92 2.06
C ALA A 489 -12.26 9.32 2.83
N ASP A 490 -12.98 10.10 3.60
CA ASP A 490 -14.19 9.69 4.32
C ASP A 490 -15.45 9.68 3.42
N LEU A 491 -15.36 10.22 2.19
CA LEU A 491 -16.50 10.41 1.28
C LEU A 491 -16.71 9.30 0.25
N ASN A 492 -15.77 8.37 0.08
CA ASN A 492 -15.96 7.23 -0.81
C ASN A 492 -16.97 6.24 -0.21
N ARG A 493 -18.23 6.62 -0.18
CA ARG A 493 -19.32 5.75 0.28
C ARG A 493 -20.30 5.54 -0.85
N ILE A 494 -20.17 4.38 -1.51
CA ILE A 494 -21.04 3.98 -2.59
C ILE A 494 -22.02 3.00 -1.98
N TRP A 495 -23.28 3.42 -1.80
CA TRP A 495 -24.31 2.57 -1.21
C TRP A 495 -24.89 1.57 -2.21
N ASP A 496 -24.93 1.97 -3.50
CA ASP A 496 -25.42 1.10 -4.58
C ASP A 496 -24.69 1.38 -5.90
N VAL A 497 -24.69 0.41 -6.81
CA VAL A 497 -24.14 0.58 -8.16
C VAL A 497 -24.91 1.58 -9.01
N ASP A 498 -26.19 1.78 -8.72
CA ASP A 498 -27.04 2.74 -9.41
C ASP A 498 -26.89 4.17 -8.89
N GLN A 499 -26.17 4.34 -7.80
CA GLN A 499 -25.87 5.67 -7.25
C GLN A 499 -24.86 6.40 -8.15
N ASN A 500 -25.30 7.46 -8.81
CA ASN A 500 -24.42 8.34 -9.56
C ASN A 500 -23.82 9.39 -8.63
N ILE A 501 -22.48 9.57 -8.66
CA ILE A 501 -21.76 10.53 -7.83
C ILE A 501 -20.81 11.40 -8.64
N THR A 502 -20.58 12.65 -8.21
CA THR A 502 -19.68 13.60 -8.89
C THR A 502 -18.27 13.56 -8.32
N SER A 503 -18.09 13.04 -7.12
CA SER A 503 -16.81 13.00 -6.41
C SER A 503 -16.39 11.56 -6.15
N ILE A 504 -15.09 11.29 -6.24
CA ILE A 504 -14.47 10.05 -5.81
C ILE A 504 -13.00 10.25 -5.49
N TYR A 505 -12.54 9.65 -4.41
CA TYR A 505 -11.13 9.60 -4.08
C TYR A 505 -10.49 8.34 -4.67
N SER A 506 -9.56 8.52 -5.60
CA SER A 506 -8.77 7.45 -6.19
C SER A 506 -7.35 7.91 -6.49
N SER A 507 -6.41 6.97 -6.59
CA SER A 507 -5.02 7.24 -6.99
C SER A 507 -4.87 7.62 -8.48
N ALA A 508 -5.92 7.40 -9.27
CA ALA A 508 -6.02 7.82 -10.66
C ALA A 508 -7.43 8.33 -10.93
N TYR A 509 -7.57 9.20 -11.93
CA TYR A 509 -8.81 9.91 -12.21
C TYR A 509 -8.99 10.14 -13.70
N ASN A 510 -10.25 10.45 -14.11
CA ASN A 510 -10.56 10.91 -15.45
C ASN A 510 -10.02 12.35 -15.65
N PRO A 511 -9.01 12.55 -16.51
CA PRO A 511 -8.36 13.85 -16.69
C PRO A 511 -9.28 14.90 -17.33
N ASP A 512 -10.23 14.48 -18.18
CA ASP A 512 -11.17 15.38 -18.84
C ASP A 512 -12.16 15.93 -17.80
N TYR A 513 -12.69 15.06 -16.95
CA TYR A 513 -13.58 15.48 -15.87
C TYR A 513 -12.87 16.36 -14.83
N GLN A 514 -11.61 16.08 -14.52
CA GLN A 514 -10.80 16.95 -13.67
C GLN A 514 -10.63 18.33 -14.31
N THR A 515 -10.30 18.37 -15.60
CA THR A 515 -10.17 19.64 -16.35
C THR A 515 -11.47 20.41 -16.35
N PHE A 516 -12.60 19.75 -16.56
CA PHE A 516 -13.93 20.36 -16.50
C PHE A 516 -14.17 20.99 -15.12
N ARG A 517 -13.97 20.25 -14.02
CA ARG A 517 -14.17 20.78 -12.67
C ARG A 517 -13.26 21.97 -12.35
N GLN A 518 -11.96 21.84 -12.61
CA GLN A 518 -10.96 22.82 -12.19
C GLN A 518 -10.82 24.00 -13.14
N LYS A 519 -10.80 23.77 -14.46
CA LYS A 519 -10.50 24.81 -15.45
C LYS A 519 -11.76 25.43 -16.03
N THR A 520 -12.76 24.61 -16.33
CA THR A 520 -14.01 25.11 -16.94
C THR A 520 -14.94 25.68 -15.88
N PHE A 521 -15.16 24.94 -14.80
CA PHE A 521 -16.07 25.35 -13.74
C PHE A 521 -15.41 26.17 -12.63
N GLY A 522 -14.09 26.04 -12.45
CA GLY A 522 -13.31 26.78 -11.45
C GLY A 522 -13.76 26.46 -10.02
N LEU A 523 -14.01 25.18 -9.70
CA LEU A 523 -14.39 24.80 -8.35
C LEU A 523 -13.24 25.01 -7.38
N GLU A 524 -13.57 25.54 -6.20
CA GLU A 524 -12.59 25.87 -5.15
C GLU A 524 -12.29 24.70 -4.21
N GLU A 525 -13.06 23.61 -4.30
CA GLU A 525 -12.86 22.45 -3.46
C GLU A 525 -11.46 21.86 -3.68
N PRO A 526 -10.75 21.53 -2.58
CA PRO A 526 -9.36 21.11 -2.65
C PRO A 526 -9.21 19.80 -3.42
N PHE A 527 -8.18 19.77 -4.27
CA PHE A 527 -7.72 18.56 -4.94
C PHE A 527 -6.40 18.11 -4.35
N ARG A 528 -6.41 17.04 -3.59
CA ARG A 528 -5.19 16.44 -3.06
C ARG A 528 -4.64 15.45 -4.08
N ASN A 529 -3.39 15.62 -4.49
CA ASN A 529 -2.74 14.76 -5.50
C ASN A 529 -3.48 14.70 -6.86
N GLY A 530 -4.24 15.75 -7.21
CA GLY A 530 -5.04 15.77 -8.44
C GLY A 530 -6.31 14.95 -8.38
N MET A 531 -6.74 14.50 -7.21
CA MET A 531 -7.91 13.64 -7.02
C MET A 531 -9.14 14.44 -6.60
N MET A 532 -10.31 14.05 -7.11
CA MET A 532 -11.60 14.61 -6.74
C MET A 532 -11.97 14.14 -5.34
N GLN A 533 -11.87 14.99 -4.36
CA GLN A 533 -11.96 14.60 -2.96
C GLN A 533 -13.25 14.94 -2.28
N SER A 534 -13.92 15.98 -2.69
CA SER A 534 -15.10 16.47 -2.00
C SER A 534 -16.25 16.71 -2.95
N VAL A 535 -17.45 16.57 -2.39
CA VAL A 535 -18.68 17.00 -3.04
C VAL A 535 -18.62 18.51 -3.17
N SER A 536 -18.84 19.03 -4.37
CA SER A 536 -18.87 20.48 -4.57
C SER A 536 -20.00 21.11 -3.79
N LYS A 537 -19.70 22.19 -3.06
CA LYS A 537 -20.67 23.06 -2.39
C LYS A 537 -21.25 24.12 -3.32
N ASN A 538 -20.79 24.18 -4.58
CA ASN A 538 -21.29 25.14 -5.56
C ASN A 538 -22.70 24.75 -6.02
N PRO A 539 -23.75 25.53 -5.73
CA PRO A 539 -25.13 25.18 -6.03
C PRO A 539 -25.40 25.12 -7.53
N VAL A 540 -24.69 25.89 -8.34
CA VAL A 540 -24.82 25.85 -9.80
C VAL A 540 -24.25 24.57 -10.36
N PHE A 541 -23.09 24.15 -9.86
CA PHE A 541 -22.49 22.86 -10.22
C PHE A 541 -23.39 21.70 -9.81
N GLN A 542 -23.87 21.68 -8.56
CA GLN A 542 -24.77 20.65 -8.05
C GLN A 542 -26.03 20.53 -8.91
N ARG A 543 -26.68 21.67 -9.20
CA ARG A 543 -27.87 21.68 -10.05
C ARG A 543 -27.59 21.15 -11.44
N MET A 544 -26.53 21.65 -12.10
CA MET A 544 -26.16 21.24 -13.46
C MET A 544 -25.77 19.79 -13.56
N MET A 545 -25.06 19.28 -12.57
CA MET A 545 -24.64 17.89 -12.50
C MET A 545 -25.76 16.93 -12.05
N GLY A 546 -26.95 17.45 -11.79
CA GLY A 546 -28.10 16.62 -11.39
C GLY A 546 -27.96 16.04 -9.99
N VAL A 547 -27.27 16.74 -9.08
CA VAL A 547 -27.17 16.33 -7.66
C VAL A 547 -28.50 16.64 -6.98
N ARG A 548 -29.42 15.69 -7.05
CA ARG A 548 -30.76 15.83 -6.49
C ARG A 548 -30.81 15.53 -5.01
N TYR A 549 -30.02 14.57 -4.55
CA TYR A 549 -30.00 14.15 -3.16
C TYR A 549 -28.60 14.29 -2.57
N ILE A 550 -28.55 14.78 -1.33
CA ILE A 550 -27.33 14.81 -0.53
C ILE A 550 -27.62 14.15 0.82
N VAL A 551 -26.79 13.18 1.18
CA VAL A 551 -26.77 12.55 2.49
C VAL A 551 -25.74 13.28 3.35
N SER A 552 -26.18 13.91 4.43
CA SER A 552 -25.34 14.76 5.28
C SER A 552 -25.71 14.63 6.75
N ASP A 553 -24.76 14.86 7.64
CA ASP A 553 -24.96 15.00 9.08
C ASP A 553 -25.26 16.44 9.53
N SER A 554 -25.26 17.39 8.58
CA SER A 554 -25.61 18.79 8.78
C SER A 554 -26.55 19.28 7.69
N ASP A 555 -27.23 20.41 7.94
CA ASP A 555 -28.12 21.02 6.97
C ASP A 555 -27.36 21.45 5.71
N VAL A 556 -27.99 21.22 4.55
CA VAL A 556 -27.42 21.53 3.25
C VAL A 556 -28.15 22.73 2.64
N PRO A 557 -27.47 23.86 2.42
CA PRO A 557 -28.10 25.04 1.84
C PRO A 557 -28.72 24.79 0.46
N GLY A 558 -29.97 25.17 0.26
CA GLY A 558 -30.69 24.98 -0.99
C GLY A 558 -31.30 23.58 -1.18
N TYR A 559 -31.29 22.76 -0.13
CA TYR A 559 -31.90 21.43 -0.10
C TYR A 559 -32.93 21.35 1.05
N THR A 560 -33.97 20.54 0.84
CA THR A 560 -35.01 20.28 1.83
C THR A 560 -34.79 18.90 2.48
N LEU A 561 -34.89 18.81 3.79
CA LEU A 561 -34.78 17.55 4.51
C LEU A 561 -35.98 16.65 4.16
N VAL A 562 -35.72 15.50 3.56
CA VAL A 562 -36.76 14.50 3.19
C VAL A 562 -36.88 13.43 4.26
N LYS A 563 -35.75 12.94 4.77
CA LYS A 563 -35.73 11.85 5.75
C LYS A 563 -34.57 12.02 6.71
N LYS A 564 -34.79 11.71 7.98
CA LYS A 564 -33.76 11.72 9.03
C LYS A 564 -33.53 10.30 9.56
N CYS A 565 -32.26 9.87 9.59
CA CYS A 565 -31.83 8.57 10.08
C CYS A 565 -30.72 8.77 11.13
N GLY A 566 -31.11 8.77 12.41
CA GLY A 566 -30.19 9.11 13.50
C GLY A 566 -29.65 10.54 13.38
N THR A 567 -28.33 10.69 13.26
CA THR A 567 -27.66 11.98 13.04
C THR A 567 -27.58 12.37 11.57
N THR A 568 -27.89 11.47 10.64
CA THR A 568 -27.75 11.69 9.19
C THR A 568 -29.09 12.05 8.58
N GLY A 569 -29.14 13.11 7.77
CA GLY A 569 -30.28 13.54 6.99
C GLY A 569 -30.12 13.23 5.50
N ILE A 570 -31.22 12.97 4.81
CA ILE A 570 -31.31 12.91 3.35
C ILE A 570 -32.02 14.17 2.91
N TYR A 571 -31.31 14.98 2.13
CA TYR A 571 -31.74 16.29 1.66
C TYR A 571 -31.99 16.25 0.16
N GLN A 572 -33.09 16.84 -0.32
CA GLN A 572 -33.48 16.86 -1.73
C GLN A 572 -33.47 18.27 -2.28
N ASN A 573 -32.98 18.42 -3.50
CA ASN A 573 -33.12 19.63 -4.31
C ASN A 573 -34.04 19.33 -5.50
N GLU A 574 -35.24 19.87 -5.48
CA GLU A 574 -36.24 19.68 -6.56
C GLU A 574 -35.83 20.37 -7.87
N ASP A 575 -35.02 21.43 -7.79
CA ASP A 575 -34.50 22.17 -8.94
C ASP A 575 -33.31 21.50 -9.65
N ALA A 576 -32.84 20.34 -9.16
CA ALA A 576 -31.72 19.63 -9.78
C ALA A 576 -32.06 19.25 -11.24
N ALA A 577 -31.16 19.58 -12.17
CA ALA A 577 -31.33 19.14 -13.55
C ALA A 577 -31.18 17.61 -13.66
N PRO A 578 -31.86 16.96 -14.58
CA PRO A 578 -31.59 15.54 -14.85
C PRO A 578 -30.16 15.37 -15.36
N VAL A 579 -29.54 14.19 -15.12
CA VAL A 579 -28.16 13.90 -15.56
C VAL A 579 -28.03 13.98 -17.10
N MET A 580 -29.11 13.68 -17.81
CA MET A 580 -29.19 13.82 -19.27
C MET A 580 -30.29 14.82 -19.64
N TYR A 581 -29.94 15.78 -20.48
CA TYR A 581 -30.88 16.76 -21.05
C TYR A 581 -30.42 17.22 -22.43
N ALA A 582 -31.34 17.66 -23.24
CA ALA A 582 -31.06 18.28 -24.54
C ALA A 582 -31.20 19.81 -24.44
N THR A 583 -30.41 20.54 -25.20
CA THR A 583 -30.52 21.99 -25.32
C THR A 583 -30.06 22.46 -26.70
N ASP A 584 -30.74 23.48 -27.21
CA ASP A 584 -30.39 24.23 -28.43
C ASP A 584 -29.47 25.43 -28.11
N ARG A 585 -29.30 25.76 -26.83
CA ARG A 585 -28.46 26.85 -26.37
C ARG A 585 -27.07 26.31 -26.02
N VAL A 586 -26.12 26.57 -26.90
CA VAL A 586 -24.74 26.07 -26.78
C VAL A 586 -23.74 27.21 -26.77
N MET A 587 -22.63 27.01 -26.07
CA MET A 587 -21.51 27.93 -26.01
C MET A 587 -20.19 27.17 -26.22
N THR A 588 -19.29 27.73 -27.00
CA THR A 588 -17.96 27.13 -27.21
C THR A 588 -17.04 27.37 -25.99
N GLU A 589 -16.11 26.46 -25.76
CA GLU A 589 -15.11 26.59 -24.69
C GLU A 589 -14.33 27.91 -24.79
N ARG A 590 -14.01 28.37 -26.02
CA ARG A 590 -13.34 29.65 -26.27
C ARG A 590 -14.15 30.85 -25.74
N ASN A 591 -15.47 30.80 -25.91
CA ASN A 591 -16.35 31.87 -25.41
C ASN A 591 -16.45 31.84 -23.88
N ILE A 592 -16.43 30.66 -23.27
CA ILE A 592 -16.45 30.53 -21.82
C ILE A 592 -15.17 31.06 -21.18
N ARG A 593 -14.00 30.78 -21.74
CA ARG A 593 -12.71 31.26 -21.21
C ARG A 593 -12.60 32.80 -21.16
N ASN A 594 -13.34 33.48 -22.00
CA ASN A 594 -13.38 34.97 -22.05
C ASN A 594 -14.37 35.57 -21.08
N LEU A 595 -15.17 34.78 -20.38
CA LEU A 595 -16.15 35.26 -19.41
C LEU A 595 -15.55 35.29 -18.00
N HIS A 596 -15.74 36.40 -17.27
CA HIS A 596 -15.43 36.39 -15.85
C HIS A 596 -16.33 35.42 -15.10
N PHE A 597 -15.79 34.77 -14.09
CA PHE A 597 -16.45 33.69 -13.34
C PHE A 597 -17.89 34.01 -12.89
N HIS A 598 -18.15 35.27 -12.48
CA HIS A 598 -19.50 35.71 -12.12
C HIS A 598 -20.47 35.74 -13.32
N ILE A 599 -19.97 36.05 -14.51
CA ILE A 599 -20.75 36.03 -15.74
C ILE A 599 -21.01 34.59 -16.19
N ILE A 600 -20.02 33.71 -16.00
CA ILE A 600 -20.16 32.26 -16.23
C ILE A 600 -21.30 31.73 -15.36
N ARG A 601 -21.33 32.03 -14.05
CA ARG A 601 -22.43 31.60 -13.16
C ARG A 601 -23.80 32.07 -13.66
N ARG A 602 -23.92 33.29 -14.12
CA ARG A 602 -25.18 33.85 -14.61
C ARG A 602 -25.60 33.25 -15.95
N HIS A 603 -24.64 32.96 -16.85
CA HIS A 603 -24.91 32.33 -18.14
C HIS A 603 -25.24 30.84 -18.00
N PHE A 604 -24.60 30.14 -17.09
CA PHE A 604 -24.94 28.74 -16.77
C PHE A 604 -26.37 28.60 -16.22
N TRP A 605 -26.84 29.59 -15.50
CA TRP A 605 -28.21 29.62 -15.00
C TRP A 605 -29.23 29.75 -16.14
N ASN A 606 -28.86 30.45 -17.20
CA ASN A 606 -29.72 30.72 -18.34
C ASN A 606 -29.44 29.85 -19.58
N MET A 607 -28.31 29.21 -19.65
CA MET A 607 -27.89 28.37 -20.76
C MET A 607 -27.36 27.02 -20.22
N ARG A 608 -27.72 25.96 -20.88
CA ARG A 608 -27.20 24.63 -20.58
C ARG A 608 -25.96 24.41 -21.43
N LEU A 609 -24.86 23.97 -20.78
CA LEU A 609 -23.59 23.80 -21.43
C LEU A 609 -23.48 22.40 -22.04
N LEU A 610 -23.05 22.32 -23.29
CA LEU A 610 -22.58 21.08 -23.90
C LEU A 610 -21.07 21.18 -24.10
N GLU A 611 -20.32 20.23 -23.55
CA GLU A 611 -18.92 20.01 -23.88
C GLU A 611 -18.79 19.39 -25.27
N ASN A 612 -17.88 19.93 -26.07
CA ASN A 612 -17.45 19.37 -27.35
C ASN A 612 -18.51 19.20 -28.45
N ILE A 613 -19.01 20.32 -28.96
CA ILE A 613 -19.72 20.36 -30.24
C ILE A 613 -18.88 19.78 -31.40
N ARG A 614 -17.57 19.77 -31.32
CA ARG A 614 -16.69 19.14 -32.33
C ARG A 614 -17.00 17.67 -32.58
N ASN A 615 -17.41 16.92 -31.56
CA ASN A 615 -17.73 15.51 -31.71
C ASN A 615 -19.15 15.22 -32.19
N LEU A 616 -20.03 16.20 -32.10
CA LEU A 616 -21.41 16.06 -32.59
C LEU A 616 -21.55 16.43 -34.06
N GLN A 617 -20.72 17.33 -34.60
CA GLN A 617 -20.72 17.68 -36.05
C GLN A 617 -20.06 16.63 -36.93
N ILE A 618 -19.39 15.63 -36.37
CA ILE A 618 -18.73 14.54 -37.15
C ILE A 618 -19.64 13.30 -37.27
N ARG A 619 -20.81 13.29 -36.65
CA ARG A 619 -21.76 12.15 -36.67
C ARG A 619 -23.12 12.43 -37.34
N THR A 620 -23.27 13.54 -38.02
CA THR A 620 -24.32 13.76 -39.02
C THR A 620 -23.70 13.72 -40.40
#